data_e501273cdd7183859c0c9181bee44a01
#
_entry.id   e501273cdd7183859c0c9181bee44a01
#
_cell.length_a   1.000
_cell.length_b   1.000
_cell.length_c   1.000
_cell.angle_alpha   90.00
_cell.angle_beta   90.00
_cell.angle_gamma   90.00
#
_symmetry.space_group_name_H-M   'P 1'
#
loop_
_entity.id
_entity.type
_entity.pdbx_description
1 polymer ?
#
loop_
_entity_poly.entity_id
_entity_poly.type
_entity_poly.pdbx_seq_one_letter_code
_entity_poly.pdbx_strand_id
1 'polypeptide(L)'
;MTRIKGIDYLTLKDIMRDLDTYAGLADGLIQLPYPDKITIRFLEYDVPKTLDEFTDKICYGQRLFLAREEKNDVGVITRMIDGYYYPIVTGKKWDEDKALLFGNKVVTCKAKELYPVAMHLITLTGEMADREEKLLHREPSKIEKAAGIDDLNLYAELNALDFLRDIMKISIPEVLLTPYNECLVRFMNAKAIADYREKYFELLKEQREVQNKPKFAK
;
A
#
# COMPACT_ATOMS: atom_id res chain seq x y z
N MET A 1 -19.35 -26.72 -27.04
CA MET A 1 -18.64 -27.40 -25.93
C MET A 1 -17.30 -26.71 -25.76
N THR A 2 -17.15 -25.91 -24.71
CA THR A 2 -15.87 -25.22 -24.42
C THR A 2 -14.87 -26.25 -23.88
N ARG A 3 -13.76 -26.42 -24.58
CA ARG A 3 -12.73 -27.39 -24.20
C ARG A 3 -12.05 -26.87 -22.94
N ILE A 4 -12.19 -27.53 -21.80
CA ILE A 4 -11.51 -27.17 -20.56
C ILE A 4 -10.01 -27.30 -20.79
N LYS A 5 -9.27 -26.19 -20.63
CA LYS A 5 -7.83 -26.18 -20.71
C LYS A 5 -7.23 -26.81 -19.45
N GLY A 6 -6.13 -27.56 -19.60
CA GLY A 6 -5.35 -28.00 -18.43
C GLY A 6 -4.80 -26.81 -17.65
N ILE A 7 -4.62 -26.95 -16.35
CA ILE A 7 -4.20 -25.90 -15.42
C ILE A 7 -2.89 -25.20 -15.85
N ASP A 8 -1.99 -25.94 -16.51
CA ASP A 8 -0.70 -25.42 -17.01
C ASP A 8 -0.82 -24.37 -18.13
N TYR A 9 -1.95 -24.38 -18.85
CA TYR A 9 -2.19 -23.52 -20.01
C TYR A 9 -3.31 -22.51 -19.76
N LEU A 10 -3.90 -22.55 -18.55
CA LEU A 10 -4.99 -21.66 -18.17
C LEU A 10 -4.43 -20.24 -17.99
N THR A 11 -5.06 -19.26 -18.64
CA THR A 11 -4.73 -17.84 -18.46
C THR A 11 -5.79 -17.15 -17.60
N LEU A 12 -5.46 -15.98 -17.05
CA LEU A 12 -6.44 -15.16 -16.33
C LEU A 12 -7.63 -14.80 -17.24
N LYS A 13 -7.39 -14.55 -18.53
CA LYS A 13 -8.43 -14.28 -19.53
C LYS A 13 -9.41 -15.45 -19.70
N ASP A 14 -8.94 -16.69 -19.63
CA ASP A 14 -9.81 -17.86 -19.72
C ASP A 14 -10.73 -17.94 -18.50
N ILE A 15 -10.21 -17.66 -17.31
CA ILE A 15 -11.00 -17.62 -16.06
C ILE A 15 -12.03 -16.50 -16.11
N MET A 16 -11.64 -15.30 -16.54
CA MET A 16 -12.57 -14.17 -16.67
C MET A 16 -13.73 -14.44 -17.65
N ARG A 17 -13.48 -15.22 -18.70
CA ARG A 17 -14.50 -15.54 -19.73
C ARG A 17 -15.52 -16.54 -19.24
N ASP A 18 -15.17 -17.42 -18.33
CA ASP A 18 -16.03 -18.51 -17.85
C ASP A 18 -15.79 -18.74 -16.35
N LEU A 19 -16.19 -17.76 -15.56
CA LEU A 19 -16.01 -17.78 -14.10
C LEU A 19 -16.69 -18.97 -13.44
N ASP A 20 -17.87 -19.36 -13.91
CA ASP A 20 -18.62 -20.48 -13.31
C ASP A 20 -17.89 -21.82 -13.51
N THR A 21 -17.25 -22.00 -14.66
CA THR A 21 -16.46 -23.22 -14.95
C THR A 21 -15.16 -23.28 -14.14
N TYR A 22 -14.54 -22.12 -13.84
CA TYR A 22 -13.19 -22.06 -13.25
C TYR A 22 -13.17 -21.58 -11.78
N ALA A 23 -14.33 -21.27 -11.17
CA ALA A 23 -14.39 -20.78 -9.78
C ALA A 23 -13.69 -21.72 -8.79
N GLY A 24 -13.99 -23.03 -8.84
CA GLY A 24 -13.33 -24.01 -7.96
C GLY A 24 -11.83 -24.24 -8.25
N LEU A 25 -11.34 -23.85 -9.43
CA LEU A 25 -9.92 -23.89 -9.75
C LEU A 25 -9.17 -22.68 -9.18
N ALA A 26 -9.81 -21.51 -9.10
CA ALA A 26 -9.21 -20.31 -8.53
C ALA A 26 -8.77 -20.53 -7.08
N ASP A 27 -9.62 -21.19 -6.27
CA ASP A 27 -9.32 -21.54 -4.88
C ASP A 27 -8.09 -22.46 -4.77
N GLY A 28 -7.93 -23.40 -5.69
CA GLY A 28 -6.75 -24.25 -5.76
C GLY A 28 -5.48 -23.51 -6.20
N LEU A 29 -5.62 -22.53 -7.10
CA LEU A 29 -4.49 -21.73 -7.58
C LEU A 29 -3.92 -20.80 -6.50
N ILE A 30 -4.79 -20.27 -5.63
CA ILE A 30 -4.39 -19.40 -4.50
C ILE A 30 -3.49 -20.15 -3.50
N GLN A 31 -3.68 -21.45 -3.35
CA GLN A 31 -2.93 -22.29 -2.40
C GLN A 31 -1.57 -22.78 -2.94
N LEU A 32 -1.28 -22.54 -4.21
CA LEU A 32 0.02 -22.90 -4.76
C LEU A 32 1.13 -21.98 -4.18
N PRO A 33 2.34 -22.53 -3.95
CA PRO A 33 3.48 -21.68 -3.59
C PRO A 33 3.76 -20.70 -4.73
N TYR A 34 4.04 -19.44 -4.38
CA TYR A 34 4.46 -18.48 -5.40
C TYR A 34 5.84 -18.84 -5.95
N PRO A 35 6.07 -18.65 -7.25
CA PRO A 35 7.36 -18.92 -7.88
C PRO A 35 8.38 -17.81 -7.54
N ASP A 36 9.67 -18.11 -7.66
CA ASP A 36 10.72 -17.07 -7.56
C ASP A 36 10.62 -16.01 -8.65
N LYS A 37 10.05 -16.37 -9.80
CA LYS A 37 9.88 -15.50 -10.96
C LYS A 37 8.50 -15.64 -11.59
N ILE A 38 8.00 -14.54 -12.12
CA ILE A 38 6.77 -14.49 -12.91
C ILE A 38 7.09 -14.18 -14.37
N THR A 39 6.40 -14.83 -15.29
CA THR A 39 6.54 -14.57 -16.73
C THR A 39 5.49 -13.57 -17.21
N ILE A 40 5.92 -12.38 -17.60
CA ILE A 40 5.06 -11.35 -18.21
C ILE A 40 5.64 -10.99 -19.59
N ARG A 41 4.82 -11.13 -20.65
CA ARG A 41 5.22 -10.82 -22.02
C ARG A 41 6.50 -11.55 -22.49
N PHE A 42 6.60 -12.83 -22.15
CA PHE A 42 7.72 -13.73 -22.48
C PHE A 42 9.05 -13.42 -21.75
N LEU A 43 9.06 -12.47 -20.82
CA LEU A 43 10.21 -12.15 -19.98
C LEU A 43 9.93 -12.54 -18.54
N GLU A 44 10.97 -12.97 -17.85
CA GLU A 44 10.90 -13.33 -16.43
C GLU A 44 11.26 -12.14 -15.56
N TYR A 45 10.51 -11.98 -14.48
CA TYR A 45 10.71 -10.94 -13.47
C TYR A 45 10.70 -11.55 -12.07
N ASP A 46 11.61 -11.10 -11.22
CA ASP A 46 11.71 -11.60 -9.85
C ASP A 46 10.46 -11.22 -9.04
N VAL A 47 10.02 -12.16 -8.19
CA VAL A 47 8.97 -11.93 -7.19
C VAL A 47 9.65 -11.47 -5.90
N PRO A 48 9.22 -10.36 -5.27
CA PRO A 48 9.82 -9.89 -4.04
C PRO A 48 9.60 -10.92 -2.92
N LYS A 49 10.63 -11.28 -2.18
CA LYS A 49 10.56 -12.31 -1.13
C LYS A 49 10.26 -11.73 0.25
N THR A 50 10.61 -10.47 0.44
CA THR A 50 10.47 -9.77 1.72
C THR A 50 9.74 -8.44 1.55
N LEU A 51 9.21 -7.93 2.67
CA LEU A 51 8.60 -6.61 2.70
C LEU A 51 9.59 -5.50 2.25
N ASP A 52 10.85 -5.61 2.62
CA ASP A 52 11.85 -4.61 2.24
C ASP A 52 12.13 -4.64 0.73
N GLU A 53 12.30 -5.83 0.13
CA GLU A 53 12.42 -5.97 -1.33
C GLU A 53 11.21 -5.40 -2.08
N PHE A 54 10.02 -5.58 -1.52
CA PHE A 54 8.77 -5.04 -2.08
C PHE A 54 8.74 -3.52 -1.98
N THR A 55 8.97 -2.96 -0.79
CA THR A 55 8.84 -1.53 -0.52
C THR A 55 9.94 -0.69 -1.16
N ASP A 56 11.13 -1.26 -1.39
CA ASP A 56 12.23 -0.58 -2.08
C ASP A 56 11.96 -0.32 -3.57
N LYS A 57 11.03 -1.08 -4.17
CA LYS A 57 10.71 -0.99 -5.61
C LYS A 57 9.46 -0.18 -5.92
N ILE A 58 8.71 0.25 -4.92
CA ILE A 58 7.47 1.00 -5.14
C ILE A 58 7.63 2.48 -4.79
N CYS A 59 6.87 3.33 -5.48
CA CYS A 59 6.67 4.73 -5.13
C CYS A 59 5.38 4.92 -4.31
N TYR A 60 5.19 6.12 -3.77
CA TYR A 60 4.02 6.43 -2.93
C TYR A 60 2.69 6.27 -3.70
N GLY A 61 2.65 6.65 -4.97
CA GLY A 61 1.48 6.43 -5.82
C GLY A 61 1.12 4.94 -6.00
N GLN A 62 2.13 4.07 -6.14
CA GLN A 62 1.89 2.62 -6.17
C GLN A 62 1.35 2.10 -4.84
N ARG A 63 1.89 2.59 -3.70
CA ARG A 63 1.36 2.25 -2.37
C ARG A 63 -0.13 2.58 -2.26
N LEU A 64 -0.56 3.77 -2.68
CA LEU A 64 -1.97 4.17 -2.67
C LEU A 64 -2.81 3.27 -3.58
N PHE A 65 -2.33 2.99 -4.78
CA PHE A 65 -3.02 2.13 -5.74
C PHE A 65 -3.20 0.70 -5.24
N LEU A 66 -2.16 0.10 -4.64
CA LEU A 66 -2.19 -1.26 -4.12
C LEU A 66 -3.12 -1.41 -2.90
N ALA A 67 -3.27 -0.37 -2.09
CA ALA A 67 -4.11 -0.38 -0.89
C ALA A 67 -5.62 -0.18 -1.16
N ARG A 68 -6.02 0.15 -2.38
CA ARG A 68 -7.45 0.36 -2.71
C ARG A 68 -8.23 -0.94 -2.65
N GLU A 69 -9.47 -0.83 -2.19
CA GLU A 69 -10.41 -1.94 -2.23
C GLU A 69 -10.91 -2.20 -3.66
N GLU A 70 -11.07 -3.47 -3.99
CA GLU A 70 -11.69 -3.92 -5.23
C GLU A 70 -12.88 -4.82 -4.94
N LYS A 71 -13.87 -4.76 -5.83
CA LYS A 71 -15.15 -5.45 -5.63
C LYS A 71 -15.14 -6.93 -6.02
N ASN A 72 -14.12 -7.38 -6.71
CA ASN A 72 -14.03 -8.77 -7.18
C ASN A 72 -12.59 -9.27 -7.21
N ASP A 73 -12.43 -10.58 -7.07
CA ASP A 73 -11.12 -11.24 -6.93
C ASP A 73 -10.21 -11.03 -8.14
N VAL A 74 -10.78 -11.03 -9.34
CA VAL A 74 -10.00 -10.80 -10.57
C VAL A 74 -9.45 -9.37 -10.62
N GLY A 75 -10.24 -8.39 -10.18
CA GLY A 75 -9.81 -7.00 -10.06
C GLY A 75 -8.67 -6.85 -9.06
N VAL A 76 -8.77 -7.54 -7.90
CA VAL A 76 -7.70 -7.56 -6.89
C VAL A 76 -6.42 -8.12 -7.48
N ILE A 77 -6.48 -9.31 -8.11
CA ILE A 77 -5.31 -9.97 -8.71
C ILE A 77 -4.66 -9.07 -9.78
N THR A 78 -5.47 -8.52 -10.69
CA THR A 78 -4.99 -7.67 -11.77
C THR A 78 -4.31 -6.42 -11.19
N ARG A 79 -4.94 -5.76 -10.22
CA ARG A 79 -4.39 -4.57 -9.56
C ARG A 79 -3.06 -4.85 -8.87
N MET A 80 -2.93 -5.96 -8.15
CA MET A 80 -1.67 -6.32 -7.49
C MET A 80 -0.54 -6.48 -8.50
N ILE A 81 -0.79 -7.20 -9.58
CA ILE A 81 0.21 -7.42 -10.62
C ILE A 81 0.50 -6.12 -11.38
N ASP A 82 -0.51 -5.36 -11.78
CA ASP A 82 -0.36 -4.11 -12.53
C ASP A 82 0.32 -3.04 -11.69
N GLY A 83 -0.11 -2.90 -10.45
CA GLY A 83 0.43 -1.93 -9.51
C GLY A 83 1.90 -2.14 -9.22
N TYR A 84 2.32 -3.38 -9.06
CA TYR A 84 3.71 -3.69 -8.76
C TYR A 84 4.59 -3.77 -10.01
N TYR A 85 4.15 -4.53 -11.03
CA TYR A 85 5.02 -4.86 -12.18
C TYR A 85 5.00 -3.84 -13.31
N TYR A 86 4.02 -2.92 -13.40
CA TYR A 86 3.97 -1.94 -14.49
C TYR A 86 5.29 -1.17 -14.69
N PRO A 87 5.88 -0.52 -13.68
CA PRO A 87 7.15 0.19 -13.87
C PRO A 87 8.31 -0.75 -14.18
N ILE A 88 8.34 -1.92 -13.54
CA ILE A 88 9.42 -2.93 -13.71
C ILE A 88 9.45 -3.46 -15.14
N VAL A 89 8.28 -3.83 -15.68
CA VAL A 89 8.15 -4.41 -17.02
C VAL A 89 8.33 -3.38 -18.12
N THR A 90 7.88 -2.16 -17.89
CA THR A 90 7.88 -1.11 -18.92
C THR A 90 9.11 -0.21 -18.88
N GLY A 91 9.84 -0.19 -17.76
CA GLY A 91 10.94 0.76 -17.50
C GLY A 91 10.47 2.21 -17.40
N LYS A 92 9.16 2.44 -17.24
CA LYS A 92 8.56 3.79 -17.18
C LYS A 92 8.26 4.19 -15.73
N LYS A 93 8.21 5.51 -15.49
CA LYS A 93 7.72 6.03 -14.22
C LYS A 93 6.27 5.58 -13.98
N TRP A 94 5.89 5.51 -12.72
CA TRP A 94 4.53 5.18 -12.30
C TRP A 94 3.52 6.14 -12.93
N ASP A 95 2.41 5.56 -13.39
CA ASP A 95 1.29 6.27 -14.00
C ASP A 95 0.07 5.34 -13.86
N GLU A 96 -0.90 5.74 -13.07
CA GLU A 96 -2.03 4.91 -12.71
C GLU A 96 -2.87 4.47 -13.92
N ASP A 97 -3.18 5.42 -14.82
CA ASP A 97 -3.98 5.12 -16.01
C ASP A 97 -3.28 4.10 -16.93
N LYS A 98 -1.97 4.23 -17.05
CA LYS A 98 -1.17 3.30 -17.85
C LYS A 98 -0.99 1.95 -17.16
N ALA A 99 -0.95 1.90 -15.83
CA ALA A 99 -0.94 0.65 -15.09
C ALA A 99 -2.25 -0.11 -15.31
N LEU A 100 -3.41 0.54 -15.21
CA LEU A 100 -4.70 -0.07 -15.50
C LEU A 100 -4.79 -0.61 -16.94
N LEU A 101 -4.24 0.11 -17.92
CA LEU A 101 -4.15 -0.36 -19.30
C LEU A 101 -3.16 -1.53 -19.49
N PHE A 102 -2.18 -1.65 -18.61
CA PHE A 102 -1.21 -2.74 -18.62
C PHE A 102 -1.86 -4.08 -18.28
N GLY A 103 -2.91 -4.10 -17.47
CA GLY A 103 -3.70 -5.27 -17.09
C GLY A 103 -4.20 -6.08 -18.29
N ASN A 104 -4.52 -5.43 -19.41
CA ASN A 104 -4.87 -6.13 -20.66
C ASN A 104 -3.78 -7.07 -21.19
N LYS A 105 -2.53 -6.89 -20.74
CA LYS A 105 -1.38 -7.74 -21.11
C LYS A 105 -1.18 -8.85 -20.08
N VAL A 106 -1.44 -8.55 -18.81
CA VAL A 106 -1.32 -9.49 -17.70
C VAL A 106 -2.37 -10.59 -17.79
N VAL A 107 -3.58 -10.31 -18.27
CA VAL A 107 -4.66 -11.31 -18.42
C VAL A 107 -4.31 -12.45 -19.37
N THR A 108 -3.26 -12.32 -20.19
CA THR A 108 -2.79 -13.38 -21.07
C THR A 108 -1.71 -14.28 -20.42
N CYS A 109 -1.25 -13.94 -19.21
CA CYS A 109 -0.28 -14.74 -18.48
C CYS A 109 -0.93 -15.98 -17.84
N LYS A 110 -0.10 -16.96 -17.50
CA LYS A 110 -0.59 -18.20 -16.90
C LYS A 110 -1.18 -17.96 -15.52
N ALA A 111 -2.40 -18.41 -15.30
CA ALA A 111 -3.10 -18.24 -14.04
C ALA A 111 -2.37 -18.88 -12.87
N LYS A 112 -1.70 -20.03 -13.06
CA LYS A 112 -0.91 -20.71 -12.04
C LYS A 112 0.30 -19.92 -11.51
N GLU A 113 0.78 -18.95 -12.28
CA GLU A 113 1.85 -18.03 -11.86
C GLU A 113 1.27 -16.76 -11.25
N LEU A 114 0.20 -16.22 -11.87
CA LEU A 114 -0.41 -14.95 -11.45
C LEU A 114 -1.08 -15.02 -10.07
N TYR A 115 -1.90 -16.04 -9.82
CA TYR A 115 -2.67 -16.13 -8.58
C TYR A 115 -1.77 -16.22 -7.34
N PRO A 116 -0.78 -17.15 -7.25
CA PRO A 116 0.10 -17.22 -6.08
C PRO A 116 0.92 -15.95 -5.90
N VAL A 117 1.40 -15.32 -6.98
CA VAL A 117 2.15 -14.07 -6.91
C VAL A 117 1.26 -12.92 -6.43
N ALA A 118 0.03 -12.79 -6.95
CA ALA A 118 -0.89 -11.76 -6.49
C ALA A 118 -1.25 -11.93 -5.01
N MET A 119 -1.49 -13.15 -4.55
CA MET A 119 -1.76 -13.43 -3.13
C MET A 119 -0.55 -13.08 -2.25
N HIS A 120 0.66 -13.38 -2.71
CA HIS A 120 1.87 -12.97 -2.01
C HIS A 120 2.02 -11.43 -1.95
N LEU A 121 1.75 -10.73 -3.04
CA LEU A 121 1.74 -9.25 -3.05
C LEU A 121 0.65 -8.66 -2.14
N ILE A 122 -0.52 -9.31 -2.03
CA ILE A 122 -1.56 -8.93 -1.06
C ILE A 122 -1.02 -9.07 0.37
N THR A 123 -0.35 -10.17 0.68
CA THR A 123 0.27 -10.38 2.00
C THR A 123 1.29 -9.30 2.31
N LEU A 124 2.21 -9.00 1.38
CA LEU A 124 3.20 -7.93 1.55
C LEU A 124 2.55 -6.53 1.68
N THR A 125 1.45 -6.30 0.97
CA THR A 125 0.67 -5.05 1.11
C THR A 125 0.03 -4.94 2.49
N GLY A 126 -0.49 -6.04 3.03
CA GLY A 126 -0.99 -6.12 4.41
C GLY A 126 0.11 -5.88 5.44
N GLU A 127 1.26 -6.54 5.29
CA GLU A 127 2.42 -6.32 6.17
C GLU A 127 2.94 -4.87 6.11
N MET A 128 2.87 -4.24 4.93
CA MET A 128 3.19 -2.82 4.77
C MET A 128 2.23 -1.93 5.55
N ALA A 129 0.92 -2.20 5.49
CA ALA A 129 -0.08 -1.48 6.26
C ALA A 129 0.10 -1.67 7.77
N ASP A 130 0.37 -2.90 8.22
CA ASP A 130 0.69 -3.19 9.62
C ASP A 130 1.96 -2.47 10.11
N ARG A 131 2.97 -2.37 9.24
CA ARG A 131 4.19 -1.61 9.52
C ARG A 131 3.91 -0.11 9.65
N GLU A 132 3.11 0.46 8.75
CA GLU A 132 2.67 1.85 8.82
C GLU A 132 1.91 2.12 10.12
N GLU A 133 0.95 1.27 10.46
CA GLU A 133 0.17 1.38 11.70
C GLU A 133 1.09 1.39 12.92
N LYS A 134 2.00 0.42 13.04
CA LYS A 134 2.95 0.34 14.17
C LYS A 134 3.85 1.56 14.29
N LEU A 135 4.32 2.10 13.16
CA LEU A 135 5.28 3.21 13.14
C LEU A 135 4.60 4.57 13.27
N LEU A 136 3.39 4.73 12.72
CA LEU A 136 2.72 6.03 12.60
C LEU A 136 1.55 6.20 13.57
N HIS A 137 1.06 5.12 14.18
CA HIS A 137 -0.04 5.21 15.13
C HIS A 137 0.26 6.19 16.26
N ARG A 138 -0.70 7.05 16.55
CA ARG A 138 -0.70 7.97 17.68
C ARG A 138 -2.13 8.06 18.23
N GLU A 139 -2.28 7.82 19.50
CA GLU A 139 -3.56 8.03 20.18
C GLU A 139 -3.90 9.54 20.20
N PRO A 140 -5.04 9.96 19.62
CA PRO A 140 -5.44 11.34 19.72
C PRO A 140 -5.72 11.75 21.16
N SER A 141 -5.25 12.92 21.55
CA SER A 141 -5.53 13.50 22.87
C SER A 141 -7.02 13.78 23.05
N LYS A 142 -7.47 13.95 24.31
CA LYS A 142 -8.87 14.30 24.60
C LYS A 142 -9.29 15.62 23.94
N ILE A 143 -8.38 16.56 23.78
CA ILE A 143 -8.63 17.85 23.14
C ILE A 143 -8.81 17.67 21.64
N GLU A 144 -7.97 16.86 21.00
CA GLU A 144 -8.07 16.55 19.56
C GLU A 144 -9.38 15.82 19.24
N LYS A 145 -9.78 14.84 20.08
CA LYS A 145 -11.09 14.17 19.94
C LYS A 145 -12.25 15.14 20.08
N ALA A 146 -12.18 16.03 21.07
CA ALA A 146 -13.21 17.07 21.27
C ALA A 146 -13.24 18.11 20.15
N ALA A 147 -12.12 18.33 19.46
CA ALA A 147 -12.00 19.21 18.29
C ALA A 147 -12.44 18.54 16.97
N GLY A 148 -12.86 17.27 17.00
CA GLY A 148 -13.37 16.57 15.83
C GLY A 148 -12.26 16.00 14.90
N ILE A 149 -11.13 15.55 15.46
CA ILE A 149 -10.03 14.97 14.65
C ILE A 149 -10.50 13.81 13.77
N ASP A 150 -11.53 13.07 14.21
CA ASP A 150 -12.07 11.93 13.49
C ASP A 150 -12.69 12.34 12.13
N ASP A 151 -13.16 13.58 11.99
CA ASP A 151 -13.70 14.12 10.73
C ASP A 151 -12.60 14.26 9.66
N LEU A 152 -11.34 14.39 10.08
CA LEU A 152 -10.20 14.47 9.16
C LEU A 152 -9.89 13.12 8.50
N ASN A 153 -10.35 12.00 9.08
CA ASN A 153 -10.13 10.67 8.53
C ASN A 153 -10.81 10.48 7.17
N LEU A 154 -11.91 11.21 6.89
CA LEU A 154 -12.56 11.22 5.59
C LEU A 154 -11.64 11.68 4.45
N TYR A 155 -10.61 12.44 4.78
CA TYR A 155 -9.65 13.02 3.83
C TYR A 155 -8.23 12.54 4.09
N ALA A 156 -8.04 11.40 4.76
CA ALA A 156 -6.74 10.93 5.23
C ALA A 156 -5.69 10.86 4.10
N GLU A 157 -6.06 10.31 2.93
CA GLU A 157 -5.17 10.20 1.77
C GLU A 157 -4.79 11.59 1.21
N LEU A 158 -5.77 12.48 1.08
CA LEU A 158 -5.53 13.85 0.60
C LEU A 158 -4.66 14.64 1.58
N ASN A 159 -4.95 14.53 2.88
CA ASN A 159 -4.16 15.17 3.93
C ASN A 159 -2.71 14.67 3.93
N ALA A 160 -2.49 13.38 3.69
CA ALA A 160 -1.16 12.79 3.59
C ALA A 160 -0.40 13.33 2.36
N LEU A 161 -1.06 13.44 1.21
CA LEU A 161 -0.48 14.03 -0.01
C LEU A 161 -0.12 15.49 0.18
N ASP A 162 -1.02 16.29 0.76
CA ASP A 162 -0.78 17.72 1.04
C ASP A 162 0.36 17.90 2.04
N PHE A 163 0.41 17.09 3.10
CA PHE A 163 1.50 17.09 4.05
C PHE A 163 2.85 16.80 3.38
N LEU A 164 2.95 15.75 2.57
CA LEU A 164 4.18 15.41 1.86
C LEU A 164 4.58 16.51 0.87
N ARG A 165 3.63 17.06 0.09
CA ARG A 165 3.85 18.18 -0.79
C ARG A 165 4.48 19.37 -0.04
N ASP A 166 3.90 19.71 1.10
CA ASP A 166 4.31 20.88 1.86
C ASP A 166 5.67 20.71 2.54
N ILE A 167 5.99 19.52 3.06
CA ILE A 167 7.28 19.28 3.72
C ILE A 167 8.41 19.08 2.72
N MET A 168 8.13 18.48 1.57
CA MET A 168 9.13 18.22 0.52
C MET A 168 9.28 19.37 -0.47
N LYS A 169 8.33 20.33 -0.49
CA LYS A 169 8.31 21.47 -1.42
C LYS A 169 8.28 21.04 -2.90
N ILE A 170 7.53 19.98 -3.21
CA ILE A 170 7.35 19.43 -4.55
C ILE A 170 5.86 19.38 -4.89
N SER A 171 5.51 19.13 -6.15
CA SER A 171 4.11 19.00 -6.59
C SER A 171 3.52 17.62 -6.20
N ILE A 172 2.18 17.52 -6.14
CA ILE A 172 1.51 16.22 -5.88
C ILE A 172 1.92 15.14 -6.87
N PRO A 173 2.02 15.37 -8.19
CA PRO A 173 2.55 14.37 -9.11
C PRO A 173 3.96 13.90 -8.78
N GLU A 174 4.82 14.77 -8.28
CA GLU A 174 6.17 14.38 -7.83
C GLU A 174 6.13 13.59 -6.53
N VAL A 175 5.23 13.92 -5.58
CA VAL A 175 4.99 13.11 -4.37
C VAL A 175 4.62 11.68 -4.75
N LEU A 176 3.70 11.49 -5.69
CA LEU A 176 3.28 10.17 -6.15
C LEU A 176 4.41 9.34 -6.76
N LEU A 177 5.44 9.99 -7.30
CA LEU A 177 6.62 9.35 -7.89
C LEU A 177 7.77 9.16 -6.89
N THR A 178 7.66 9.73 -5.69
CA THR A 178 8.68 9.60 -4.66
C THR A 178 8.72 8.17 -4.12
N PRO A 179 9.92 7.58 -3.88
CA PRO A 179 10.05 6.27 -3.27
C PRO A 179 9.24 6.17 -1.97
N TYR A 180 8.51 5.06 -1.80
CA TYR A 180 7.64 4.85 -0.64
C TYR A 180 8.40 5.01 0.68
N ASN A 181 9.57 4.39 0.81
CA ASN A 181 10.37 4.44 2.03
C ASN A 181 10.80 5.87 2.39
N GLU A 182 11.04 6.75 1.42
CA GLU A 182 11.32 8.17 1.68
C GLU A 182 10.10 8.87 2.28
N CYS A 183 8.91 8.65 1.73
CA CYS A 183 7.66 9.20 2.27
C CYS A 183 7.40 8.70 3.70
N LEU A 184 7.60 7.40 3.96
CA LEU A 184 7.45 6.81 5.29
C LEU A 184 8.37 7.47 6.32
N VAL A 185 9.64 7.69 5.98
CA VAL A 185 10.60 8.41 6.87
C VAL A 185 10.12 9.82 7.19
N ARG A 186 9.51 10.55 6.22
CA ARG A 186 8.95 11.89 6.47
C ARG A 186 7.79 11.85 7.46
N PHE A 187 6.89 10.89 7.34
CA PHE A 187 5.81 10.68 8.31
C PHE A 187 6.33 10.34 9.70
N MET A 188 7.29 9.41 9.80
CA MET A 188 7.92 9.05 11.08
C MET A 188 8.58 10.24 11.76
N ASN A 189 9.30 11.08 11.02
CA ASN A 189 9.92 12.28 11.55
C ASN A 189 8.87 13.29 12.03
N ALA A 190 7.81 13.49 11.28
CA ALA A 190 6.71 14.38 11.68
C ALA A 190 6.04 13.91 12.98
N LYS A 191 5.77 12.61 13.10
CA LYS A 191 5.25 12.00 14.32
C LYS A 191 6.20 12.24 15.50
N ALA A 192 7.48 11.95 15.35
CA ALA A 192 8.49 12.16 16.41
C ALA A 192 8.53 13.61 16.89
N ILE A 193 8.42 14.59 15.97
CA ILE A 193 8.34 16.01 16.32
C ILE A 193 7.05 16.34 17.06
N ALA A 194 5.91 15.77 16.64
CA ALA A 194 4.62 15.97 17.30
C ALA A 194 4.64 15.41 18.74
N ASP A 195 5.12 14.17 18.91
CA ASP A 195 5.24 13.51 20.23
C ASP A 195 6.17 14.29 21.16
N TYR A 196 7.30 14.80 20.64
CA TYR A 196 8.21 15.66 21.39
C TYR A 196 7.53 16.94 21.86
N ARG A 197 6.80 17.64 20.97
CA ARG A 197 6.11 18.89 21.30
C ARG A 197 5.05 18.68 22.37
N GLU A 198 4.25 17.63 22.26
CA GLU A 198 3.23 17.29 23.24
C GLU A 198 3.85 17.09 24.62
N LYS A 199 4.85 16.24 24.73
CA LYS A 199 5.58 16.00 25.98
C LYS A 199 6.23 17.28 26.55
N TYR A 200 6.78 18.13 25.68
CA TYR A 200 7.37 19.40 26.10
C TYR A 200 6.31 20.34 26.73
N PHE A 201 5.13 20.45 26.11
CA PHE A 201 4.05 21.27 26.62
C PHE A 201 3.45 20.71 27.94
N GLU A 202 3.37 19.40 28.09
CA GLU A 202 2.97 18.77 29.35
C GLU A 202 3.94 19.15 30.50
N LEU A 203 5.22 18.98 30.26
CA LEU A 203 6.23 19.36 31.27
C LEU A 203 6.21 20.85 31.63
N LEU A 204 6.01 21.72 30.64
CA LEU A 204 5.85 23.16 30.92
C LEU A 204 4.60 23.45 31.77
N LYS A 205 3.51 22.76 31.54
CA LYS A 205 2.29 22.89 32.33
C LYS A 205 2.52 22.46 33.78
N GLU A 206 3.15 21.31 33.98
CA GLU A 206 3.50 20.80 35.32
C GLU A 206 4.41 21.78 36.06
N GLN A 207 5.43 22.35 35.41
CA GLN A 207 6.31 23.35 36.03
C GLN A 207 5.52 24.61 36.48
N ARG A 208 4.58 25.10 35.66
CA ARG A 208 3.74 26.27 36.04
C ARG A 208 2.82 25.96 37.19
N GLU A 209 2.25 24.76 37.25
CA GLU A 209 1.39 24.34 38.35
C GLU A 209 2.17 24.25 39.68
N VAL A 210 3.42 23.76 39.63
CA VAL A 210 4.29 23.72 40.82
C VAL A 210 4.67 25.12 41.30
N GLN A 211 4.97 26.04 40.38
CA GLN A 211 5.31 27.43 40.73
C GLN A 211 4.13 28.22 41.30
N ASN A 212 2.90 27.92 40.83
CA ASN A 212 1.69 28.62 41.26
C ASN A 212 1.04 28.04 42.55
N LYS A 213 1.57 26.94 43.09
CA LYS A 213 1.09 26.45 44.39
C LYS A 213 1.42 27.49 45.44
N PRO A 214 0.41 28.00 46.17
CA PRO A 214 0.63 29.00 47.25
C PRO A 214 1.62 28.37 48.25
N LYS A 215 2.72 29.05 48.50
CA LYS A 215 3.61 28.75 49.62
C LYS A 215 2.81 29.11 50.87
N PHE A 216 2.08 28.14 51.46
CA PHE A 216 1.51 28.33 52.75
C PHE A 216 2.67 28.65 53.71
N ALA A 217 2.74 29.91 54.12
CA ALA A 217 3.65 30.35 55.19
C ALA A 217 3.29 29.55 56.45
N LYS A 218 4.28 28.91 57.05
CA LYS A 218 4.15 28.30 58.37
C LYS A 218 4.06 29.40 59.41
#